data_1925b09b9944e63c6664c8c72c474051
#
_entry.id   1925b09b9944e63c6664c8c72c474051
#
_cell.length_a   1.000
_cell.length_b   1.000
_cell.length_c   1.000
_cell.angle_alpha   90.00
_cell.angle_beta   90.00
_cell.angle_gamma   90.00
#
_symmetry.space_group_name_H-M   'P 1'
#
loop_
_entity.id
_entity.type
_entity.pdbx_description
1 polymer ?
#
loop_
_entity_poly.entity_id
_entity_poly.type
_entity_poly.pdbx_seq_one_letter_code
_entity_poly.pdbx_strand_id
1 'polypeptide(L)'
;MDKKILAVNFGGLGDEILFLPALISLKKEFPNSKITLALESRSKSIAQLTDIIDDLIFVDIKTGNKYKELLKLIWKGLKGGYDIMVSSGASPFISIIEALTFIKQRYGYDTGLLSKLLLTKAVPLNKNQYASAMYHDLVTPITDYVTELPQISVEPENKIPNSILIHPGVSLMSKQKGCIKSITSKEWADLIDRLIGYGKHVILAGGPDDEECIKEIEQYSKTKGYENYYGKTKNLTDLAKLISSAEKFVCSDSAPLHIAVAMGVKTYVFFGPTDDKKLIPLTPNIKPLKAKDDCPLKPCLWEHRQQSCRELSCLNYNFSDIARIICED
;
A
#
# COMPACT_ATOMS: atom_id res chain seq x y z
N MET A 1 -22.33 -3.61 -23.42
CA MET A 1 -23.04 -2.53 -22.68
C MET A 1 -22.04 -1.87 -21.74
N ASP A 2 -22.01 -0.56 -21.77
CA ASP A 2 -21.10 0.22 -20.91
C ASP A 2 -21.58 0.11 -19.46
N LYS A 3 -20.75 -0.48 -18.60
CA LYS A 3 -21.06 -0.67 -17.18
C LYS A 3 -20.55 0.51 -16.38
N LYS A 4 -21.32 0.97 -15.38
CA LYS A 4 -20.83 1.87 -14.34
C LYS A 4 -20.56 1.07 -13.07
N ILE A 5 -19.33 1.12 -12.59
CA ILE A 5 -18.86 0.34 -11.45
C ILE A 5 -18.49 1.28 -10.32
N LEU A 6 -19.05 1.05 -9.13
CA LEU A 6 -18.64 1.70 -7.90
C LEU A 6 -17.75 0.74 -7.10
N ALA A 7 -16.47 1.03 -7.06
CA ALA A 7 -15.51 0.35 -6.22
C ALA A 7 -15.36 1.10 -4.88
N VAL A 8 -15.31 0.39 -3.76
CA VAL A 8 -15.22 0.99 -2.42
C VAL A 8 -14.06 0.38 -1.67
N ASN A 9 -13.07 1.20 -1.34
CA ASN A 9 -11.97 0.81 -0.46
C ASN A 9 -11.60 1.99 0.46
N PHE A 10 -11.56 1.75 1.77
CA PHE A 10 -11.25 2.77 2.78
C PHE A 10 -9.90 2.49 3.45
N GLY A 11 -8.96 2.01 2.68
CA GLY A 11 -7.60 1.77 3.11
C GLY A 11 -6.71 3.01 3.15
N GLY A 12 -5.42 2.79 3.36
CA GLY A 12 -4.38 3.77 3.07
C GLY A 12 -3.99 3.70 1.59
N LEU A 13 -3.08 4.57 1.16
CA LEU A 13 -2.60 4.56 -0.23
C LEU A 13 -2.03 3.19 -0.66
N GLY A 14 -1.34 2.49 0.25
CA GLY A 14 -0.86 1.12 -0.02
C GLY A 14 -2.00 0.13 -0.28
N ASP A 15 -3.09 0.23 0.48
CA ASP A 15 -4.28 -0.62 0.28
C ASP A 15 -4.96 -0.33 -1.08
N GLU A 16 -4.97 0.95 -1.50
CA GLU A 16 -5.52 1.30 -2.82
C GLU A 16 -4.66 0.71 -3.96
N ILE A 17 -3.34 0.73 -3.83
CA ILE A 17 -2.45 0.09 -4.81
C ILE A 17 -2.68 -1.43 -4.83
N LEU A 18 -2.81 -2.07 -3.68
CA LEU A 18 -3.12 -3.50 -3.56
C LEU A 18 -4.50 -3.86 -4.12
N PHE A 19 -5.43 -2.90 -4.20
CA PHE A 19 -6.77 -3.10 -4.77
C PHE A 19 -6.81 -2.95 -6.30
N LEU A 20 -5.80 -2.32 -6.93
CA LEU A 20 -5.76 -2.12 -8.39
C LEU A 20 -5.94 -3.40 -9.20
N PRO A 21 -5.36 -4.58 -8.85
CA PRO A 21 -5.58 -5.80 -9.61
C PRO A 21 -7.04 -6.20 -9.75
N ALA A 22 -7.87 -5.99 -8.72
CA ALA A 22 -9.31 -6.22 -8.82
C ALA A 22 -9.97 -5.28 -9.86
N LEU A 23 -9.61 -4.00 -9.85
CA LEU A 23 -10.12 -3.00 -10.79
C LEU A 23 -9.64 -3.27 -12.22
N ILE A 24 -8.39 -3.69 -12.40
CA ILE A 24 -7.83 -4.08 -13.71
C ILE A 24 -8.60 -5.26 -14.29
N SER A 25 -8.89 -6.28 -13.50
CA SER A 25 -9.66 -7.44 -13.95
C SER A 25 -11.10 -7.07 -14.32
N LEU A 26 -11.74 -6.17 -13.57
CA LEU A 26 -13.04 -5.61 -13.95
C LEU A 26 -12.98 -4.80 -15.25
N LYS A 27 -11.92 -4.02 -15.47
CA LYS A 27 -11.74 -3.25 -16.70
C LYS A 27 -11.48 -4.17 -17.91
N LYS A 28 -10.80 -5.30 -17.72
CA LYS A 28 -10.62 -6.33 -18.76
C LYS A 28 -11.95 -7.00 -19.11
N GLU A 29 -12.78 -7.33 -18.13
CA GLU A 29 -14.11 -7.92 -18.35
C GLU A 29 -15.06 -6.93 -19.02
N PHE A 30 -15.00 -5.65 -18.63
CA PHE A 30 -15.85 -4.59 -19.14
C PHE A 30 -14.99 -3.42 -19.69
N PRO A 31 -14.39 -3.55 -20.90
CA PRO A 31 -13.42 -2.55 -21.41
C PRO A 31 -13.95 -1.12 -21.49
N ASN A 32 -15.24 -0.95 -21.80
CA ASN A 32 -15.90 0.35 -21.88
C ASN A 32 -16.55 0.80 -20.56
N SER A 33 -16.29 0.11 -19.44
CA SER A 33 -16.85 0.49 -18.14
C SER A 33 -16.28 1.79 -17.64
N LYS A 34 -17.08 2.50 -16.83
CA LYS A 34 -16.61 3.63 -16.01
C LYS A 34 -16.47 3.18 -14.58
N ILE A 35 -15.26 3.25 -14.04
CA ILE A 35 -14.94 2.86 -12.67
C ILE A 35 -14.82 4.12 -11.80
N THR A 36 -15.71 4.24 -10.83
CA THR A 36 -15.63 5.25 -9.76
C THR A 36 -15.10 4.59 -8.50
N LEU A 37 -14.01 5.13 -7.92
CA LEU A 37 -13.45 4.63 -6.67
C LEU A 37 -13.87 5.53 -5.49
N ALA A 38 -14.58 4.96 -4.53
CA ALA A 38 -14.89 5.60 -3.26
C ALA A 38 -13.80 5.25 -2.23
N LEU A 39 -13.08 6.25 -1.76
CA LEU A 39 -11.90 6.13 -0.92
C LEU A 39 -11.78 7.28 0.08
N GLU A 40 -10.86 7.20 1.03
CA GLU A 40 -10.51 8.32 1.90
C GLU A 40 -9.67 9.37 1.18
N SER A 41 -9.91 10.65 1.43
CA SER A 41 -9.23 11.79 0.78
C SER A 41 -7.70 11.71 0.86
N ARG A 42 -7.15 11.12 1.93
CA ARG A 42 -5.71 10.91 2.12
C ARG A 42 -5.08 9.96 1.10
N SER A 43 -5.89 9.14 0.42
CA SER A 43 -5.44 8.19 -0.60
C SER A 43 -5.73 8.66 -2.04
N LYS A 44 -6.20 9.91 -2.22
CA LYS A 44 -6.59 10.49 -3.53
C LYS A 44 -5.52 10.40 -4.60
N SER A 45 -4.25 10.40 -4.19
CA SER A 45 -3.11 10.35 -5.10
C SER A 45 -2.97 9.01 -5.84
N ILE A 46 -3.75 7.98 -5.51
CA ILE A 46 -3.85 6.75 -6.32
C ILE A 46 -4.18 7.04 -7.78
N ALA A 47 -5.02 8.06 -8.06
CA ALA A 47 -5.38 8.48 -9.42
C ALA A 47 -4.17 8.98 -10.25
N GLN A 48 -3.04 9.27 -9.65
CA GLN A 48 -1.80 9.62 -10.35
C GLN A 48 -1.03 8.40 -10.86
N LEU A 49 -1.39 7.21 -10.39
CA LEU A 49 -0.70 5.97 -10.70
C LEU A 49 -1.44 5.09 -11.72
N THR A 50 -2.69 5.43 -12.08
CA THR A 50 -3.49 4.56 -12.93
C THR A 50 -4.54 5.32 -13.72
N ASP A 51 -4.79 4.89 -14.97
CA ASP A 51 -5.80 5.45 -15.88
C ASP A 51 -7.12 4.67 -15.85
N ILE A 52 -7.20 3.59 -15.04
CA ILE A 52 -8.42 2.76 -15.01
C ILE A 52 -9.52 3.34 -14.12
N ILE A 53 -9.20 4.32 -13.27
CA ILE A 53 -10.15 5.00 -12.39
C ILE A 53 -10.63 6.27 -13.10
N ASP A 54 -11.90 6.29 -13.46
CA ASP A 54 -12.51 7.42 -14.18
C ASP A 54 -12.91 8.57 -13.23
N ASP A 55 -13.39 8.23 -12.01
CA ASP A 55 -13.88 9.20 -11.03
C ASP A 55 -13.53 8.81 -9.58
N LEU A 56 -13.46 9.80 -8.69
CA LEU A 56 -13.25 9.61 -7.26
C LEU A 56 -14.43 10.13 -6.43
N ILE A 57 -14.82 9.36 -5.40
CA ILE A 57 -15.73 9.79 -4.34
C ILE A 57 -14.98 9.78 -3.02
N PHE A 58 -14.79 10.94 -2.41
CA PHE A 58 -14.14 11.02 -1.10
C PHE A 58 -15.14 10.71 0.02
N VAL A 59 -14.77 9.74 0.87
CA VAL A 59 -15.59 9.24 1.99
C VAL A 59 -14.67 9.05 3.20
N ASP A 60 -14.56 10.05 4.03
CA ASP A 60 -13.58 10.13 5.13
C ASP A 60 -14.10 9.52 6.43
N ILE A 61 -14.30 8.20 6.46
CA ILE A 61 -14.85 7.49 7.62
C ILE A 61 -13.93 7.39 8.84
N LYS A 62 -12.60 7.53 8.63
CA LYS A 62 -11.59 7.42 9.70
C LYS A 62 -11.19 8.78 10.27
N THR A 63 -11.36 9.85 9.51
CA THR A 63 -10.93 11.21 9.88
C THR A 63 -12.09 12.18 10.00
N GLY A 64 -13.24 11.89 9.38
CA GLY A 64 -14.44 12.70 9.41
C GLY A 64 -15.56 12.12 10.30
N ASN A 65 -16.75 12.69 10.16
CA ASN A 65 -17.95 12.14 10.81
C ASN A 65 -18.43 10.90 10.04
N LYS A 66 -18.16 9.72 10.59
CA LYS A 66 -18.43 8.43 9.98
C LYS A 66 -19.86 8.30 9.42
N TYR A 67 -20.87 8.74 10.19
CA TYR A 67 -22.27 8.60 9.76
C TYR A 67 -22.61 9.50 8.59
N LYS A 68 -22.14 10.75 8.62
CA LYS A 68 -22.31 11.70 7.52
C LYS A 68 -21.65 11.19 6.24
N GLU A 69 -20.44 10.65 6.36
CA GLU A 69 -19.69 10.14 5.21
C GLU A 69 -20.34 8.86 4.63
N LEU A 70 -20.89 7.97 5.46
CA LEU A 70 -21.63 6.82 4.99
C LEU A 70 -22.94 7.21 4.30
N LEU A 71 -23.68 8.22 4.82
CA LEU A 71 -24.88 8.76 4.16
C LEU A 71 -24.53 9.38 2.80
N LYS A 72 -23.40 10.06 2.71
CA LYS A 72 -22.87 10.59 1.43
C LYS A 72 -22.59 9.46 0.43
N LEU A 73 -21.98 8.34 0.87
CA LEU A 73 -21.76 7.18 0.01
C LEU A 73 -23.09 6.60 -0.50
N ILE A 74 -24.07 6.41 0.39
CA ILE A 74 -25.42 5.93 0.03
C ILE A 74 -26.03 6.86 -1.03
N TRP A 75 -26.04 8.16 -0.76
CA TRP A 75 -26.63 9.15 -1.68
C TRP A 75 -25.93 9.16 -3.05
N LYS A 76 -24.59 9.08 -3.06
CA LYS A 76 -23.79 8.99 -4.31
C LYS A 76 -24.10 7.69 -5.07
N GLY A 77 -24.21 6.56 -4.36
CA GLY A 77 -24.63 5.28 -4.94
C GLY A 77 -26.02 5.34 -5.60
N LEU A 78 -27.00 5.91 -4.89
CA LEU A 78 -28.38 6.10 -5.37
C LEU A 78 -28.46 6.96 -6.63
N LYS A 79 -27.69 8.04 -6.69
CA LYS A 79 -27.74 9.01 -7.78
C LYS A 79 -26.78 8.71 -8.93
N GLY A 80 -25.76 7.85 -8.72
CA GLY A 80 -24.69 7.62 -9.68
C GLY A 80 -25.08 6.73 -10.87
N GLY A 81 -26.18 5.99 -10.77
CA GLY A 81 -26.61 5.07 -11.82
C GLY A 81 -25.63 3.92 -12.06
N TYR A 82 -25.05 3.38 -10.98
CA TYR A 82 -24.11 2.27 -11.04
C TYR A 82 -24.83 0.93 -11.25
N ASP A 83 -24.22 0.07 -12.06
CA ASP A 83 -24.70 -1.30 -12.32
C ASP A 83 -24.14 -2.29 -11.29
N ILE A 84 -22.86 -2.09 -10.92
CA ILE A 84 -22.07 -2.99 -10.07
C ILE A 84 -21.45 -2.18 -8.93
N MET A 85 -21.47 -2.74 -7.72
CA MET A 85 -20.69 -2.27 -6.58
C MET A 85 -19.80 -3.39 -6.07
N VAL A 86 -18.52 -3.07 -5.86
CA VAL A 86 -17.53 -3.96 -5.24
C VAL A 86 -16.94 -3.27 -4.03
N SER A 87 -17.01 -3.89 -2.86
CA SER A 87 -16.54 -3.28 -1.61
C SER A 87 -15.58 -4.19 -0.85
N SER A 88 -14.44 -3.63 -0.45
CA SER A 88 -13.45 -4.31 0.40
C SER A 88 -13.75 -4.21 1.91
N GLY A 89 -14.88 -3.62 2.28
CA GLY A 89 -15.27 -3.47 3.67
C GLY A 89 -15.53 -4.82 4.35
N ALA A 90 -14.85 -5.09 5.47
CA ALA A 90 -15.00 -6.32 6.24
C ALA A 90 -15.84 -6.16 7.52
N SER A 91 -16.60 -5.08 7.63
CA SER A 91 -17.54 -4.86 8.74
C SER A 91 -18.93 -5.39 8.41
N PRO A 92 -19.63 -6.04 9.36
CA PRO A 92 -21.02 -6.49 9.14
C PRO A 92 -21.99 -5.38 8.69
N PHE A 93 -21.71 -4.12 9.07
CA PHE A 93 -22.54 -2.98 8.69
C PHE A 93 -22.35 -2.53 7.24
N ILE A 94 -21.27 -2.92 6.58
CA ILE A 94 -20.98 -2.44 5.21
C ILE A 94 -22.02 -2.99 4.22
N SER A 95 -22.46 -4.23 4.37
CA SER A 95 -23.49 -4.82 3.50
C SER A 95 -24.84 -4.11 3.60
N ILE A 96 -25.17 -3.53 4.76
CA ILE A 96 -26.35 -2.67 4.91
C ILE A 96 -26.17 -1.37 4.12
N ILE A 97 -25.01 -0.74 4.23
CA ILE A 97 -24.70 0.49 3.46
C ILE A 97 -24.77 0.20 1.97
N GLU A 98 -24.21 -0.90 1.52
CA GLU A 98 -24.26 -1.34 0.12
C GLU A 98 -25.70 -1.55 -0.35
N ALA A 99 -26.52 -2.23 0.44
CA ALA A 99 -27.94 -2.45 0.11
C ALA A 99 -28.73 -1.13 -0.01
N LEU A 100 -28.45 -0.16 0.86
CA LEU A 100 -29.09 1.16 0.84
C LEU A 100 -28.72 2.01 -0.37
N THR A 101 -27.68 1.64 -1.16
CA THR A 101 -27.37 2.28 -2.45
C THR A 101 -28.33 1.86 -3.56
N PHE A 102 -29.11 0.79 -3.37
CA PHE A 102 -30.01 0.17 -4.36
C PHE A 102 -29.31 -0.25 -5.68
N ILE A 103 -27.99 -0.32 -5.69
CA ILE A 103 -27.24 -0.88 -6.83
C ILE A 103 -27.58 -2.37 -6.92
N LYS A 104 -27.93 -2.84 -8.15
CA LYS A 104 -28.47 -4.19 -8.33
C LYS A 104 -27.47 -5.30 -8.04
N GLN A 105 -26.23 -5.15 -8.48
CA GLN A 105 -25.15 -6.14 -8.32
C GLN A 105 -24.15 -5.62 -7.26
N ARG A 106 -24.10 -6.30 -6.12
CA ARG A 106 -23.27 -5.94 -4.96
C ARG A 106 -22.39 -7.10 -4.56
N TYR A 107 -21.10 -6.87 -4.52
CA TYR A 107 -20.06 -7.86 -4.20
C TYR A 107 -19.22 -7.36 -3.03
N GLY A 108 -19.11 -8.15 -1.99
CA GLY A 108 -18.36 -7.81 -0.79
C GLY A 108 -18.00 -9.06 -0.01
N TYR A 109 -17.29 -8.90 1.10
CA TYR A 109 -16.91 -10.06 1.92
C TYR A 109 -18.08 -10.65 2.71
N ASP A 110 -18.00 -11.97 2.91
CA ASP A 110 -18.89 -12.67 3.84
C ASP A 110 -18.53 -12.28 5.28
N THR A 111 -19.38 -11.48 5.88
CA THR A 111 -19.27 -11.00 7.27
C THR A 111 -20.37 -11.58 8.15
N GLY A 112 -21.10 -12.60 7.65
CA GLY A 112 -22.18 -13.28 8.34
C GLY A 112 -23.52 -13.22 7.60
N LEU A 113 -24.62 -13.44 8.33
CA LEU A 113 -25.95 -13.61 7.74
C LEU A 113 -26.40 -12.39 6.89
N LEU A 114 -26.15 -11.18 7.37
CA LEU A 114 -26.56 -9.96 6.64
C LEU A 114 -25.88 -9.83 5.29
N SER A 115 -24.57 -10.11 5.19
CA SER A 115 -23.88 -10.07 3.90
C SER A 115 -24.44 -11.10 2.91
N LYS A 116 -24.77 -12.31 3.38
CA LYS A 116 -25.37 -13.34 2.54
C LYS A 116 -26.77 -13.00 2.03
N LEU A 117 -27.53 -12.22 2.79
CA LEU A 117 -28.90 -11.80 2.41
C LEU A 117 -28.89 -10.53 1.53
N LEU A 118 -27.98 -9.60 1.77
CA LEU A 118 -28.02 -8.26 1.18
C LEU A 118 -27.12 -8.11 -0.05
N LEU A 119 -26.09 -8.94 -0.19
CA LEU A 119 -25.19 -8.92 -1.35
C LEU A 119 -25.67 -9.86 -2.45
N THR A 120 -25.35 -9.56 -3.68
CA THR A 120 -25.50 -10.48 -4.81
C THR A 120 -24.62 -11.71 -4.61
N LYS A 121 -23.39 -11.47 -4.13
CA LYS A 121 -22.47 -12.52 -3.71
C LYS A 121 -21.63 -12.03 -2.52
N ALA A 122 -21.71 -12.75 -1.43
CA ALA A 122 -20.79 -12.64 -0.30
C ALA A 122 -19.60 -13.56 -0.54
N VAL A 123 -18.40 -12.98 -0.62
CA VAL A 123 -17.14 -13.68 -0.93
C VAL A 123 -16.42 -14.05 0.38
N PRO A 124 -15.94 -15.26 0.57
CA PRO A 124 -15.15 -15.61 1.75
C PRO A 124 -13.94 -14.71 1.92
N LEU A 125 -13.73 -14.18 3.14
CA LEU A 125 -12.57 -13.35 3.45
C LEU A 125 -11.39 -14.24 3.87
N ASN A 126 -10.47 -14.51 2.93
CA ASN A 126 -9.22 -15.21 3.24
C ASN A 126 -8.12 -14.21 3.64
N LYS A 127 -7.81 -14.13 4.92
CA LYS A 127 -6.75 -13.27 5.46
C LYS A 127 -5.35 -13.89 5.43
N ASN A 128 -5.22 -15.15 4.98
CA ASN A 128 -3.96 -15.89 5.00
C ASN A 128 -3.28 -15.93 3.64
N GLN A 129 -3.40 -14.86 2.88
CA GLN A 129 -2.83 -14.72 1.55
C GLN A 129 -2.33 -13.28 1.32
N TYR A 130 -1.64 -13.05 0.23
CA TYR A 130 -1.24 -11.71 -0.19
C TYR A 130 -2.47 -10.78 -0.30
N ALA A 131 -2.38 -9.58 0.26
CA ALA A 131 -3.53 -8.67 0.37
C ALA A 131 -4.12 -8.30 -1.00
N SER A 132 -3.30 -8.23 -2.04
CA SER A 132 -3.81 -7.99 -3.39
C SER A 132 -4.68 -9.15 -3.89
N ALA A 133 -4.28 -10.39 -3.64
CA ALA A 133 -5.10 -11.56 -3.97
C ALA A 133 -6.39 -11.58 -3.13
N MET A 134 -6.31 -11.22 -1.85
CA MET A 134 -7.49 -11.07 -0.99
C MET A 134 -8.48 -10.06 -1.58
N TYR A 135 -8.03 -8.90 -2.04
CA TYR A 135 -8.89 -7.92 -2.70
C TYR A 135 -9.42 -8.43 -4.05
N HIS A 136 -8.59 -9.17 -4.80
CA HIS A 136 -8.99 -9.73 -6.09
C HIS A 136 -10.10 -10.78 -5.95
N ASP A 137 -10.15 -11.54 -4.85
CA ASP A 137 -11.23 -12.50 -4.57
C ASP A 137 -12.63 -11.87 -4.70
N LEU A 138 -12.78 -10.56 -4.41
CA LEU A 138 -14.06 -9.85 -4.51
C LEU A 138 -14.64 -9.82 -5.93
N VAL A 139 -13.80 -9.91 -6.94
CA VAL A 139 -14.22 -9.82 -8.35
C VAL A 139 -14.26 -11.18 -9.06
N THR A 140 -13.79 -12.25 -8.45
CA THR A 140 -13.86 -13.61 -9.02
C THR A 140 -15.28 -14.08 -9.37
N PRO A 141 -16.38 -13.64 -8.69
CA PRO A 141 -17.72 -13.95 -9.13
C PRO A 141 -18.21 -13.16 -10.36
N ILE A 142 -17.42 -12.18 -10.81
CA ILE A 142 -17.77 -11.27 -11.92
C ILE A 142 -16.97 -11.58 -13.17
N THR A 143 -15.72 -12.00 -13.02
CA THR A 143 -14.75 -12.16 -14.12
C THR A 143 -13.81 -13.32 -13.88
N ASP A 144 -13.42 -13.98 -14.97
CA ASP A 144 -12.38 -15.03 -14.99
C ASP A 144 -10.96 -14.43 -15.19
N TYR A 145 -10.85 -13.14 -15.47
CA TYR A 145 -9.55 -12.49 -15.56
C TYR A 145 -8.87 -12.44 -14.19
N VAL A 146 -7.62 -12.88 -14.14
CA VAL A 146 -6.78 -12.82 -12.94
C VAL A 146 -5.65 -11.82 -13.15
N THR A 147 -5.50 -10.89 -12.23
CA THR A 147 -4.37 -9.98 -12.18
C THR A 147 -3.69 -10.18 -10.80
N GLU A 148 -2.51 -10.80 -10.82
CA GLU A 148 -1.87 -11.26 -9.58
C GLU A 148 -1.19 -10.12 -8.81
N LEU A 149 -0.54 -9.20 -9.53
CA LEU A 149 0.24 -8.12 -8.93
C LEU A 149 -0.34 -6.75 -9.26
N PRO A 150 -0.16 -5.76 -8.39
CA PRO A 150 -0.44 -4.38 -8.71
C PRO A 150 0.26 -3.95 -10.00
N GLN A 151 -0.45 -3.20 -10.84
CA GLN A 151 0.07 -2.58 -12.05
C GLN A 151 -0.31 -1.11 -12.04
N ILE A 152 0.60 -0.26 -12.46
CA ILE A 152 0.40 1.20 -12.54
C ILE A 152 0.71 1.70 -13.95
N SER A 153 0.07 2.81 -14.35
CA SER A 153 0.22 3.42 -15.68
C SER A 153 1.35 4.45 -15.70
N VAL A 154 2.49 4.11 -15.10
CA VAL A 154 3.67 4.98 -15.07
C VAL A 154 4.79 4.34 -15.84
N GLU A 155 5.28 5.03 -16.88
CA GLU A 155 6.42 4.56 -17.66
C GLU A 155 7.69 4.56 -16.81
N PRO A 156 8.46 3.46 -16.81
CA PRO A 156 9.70 3.38 -16.04
C PRO A 156 10.78 4.29 -16.61
N GLU A 157 11.62 4.84 -15.75
CA GLU A 157 12.80 5.59 -16.13
C GLU A 157 14.01 4.66 -16.38
N ASN A 158 15.02 5.19 -17.07
CA ASN A 158 16.30 4.50 -17.26
C ASN A 158 16.99 4.25 -15.92
N LYS A 159 17.58 3.06 -15.78
CA LYS A 159 18.32 2.71 -14.56
C LYS A 159 19.56 3.59 -14.35
N ILE A 160 19.69 4.10 -13.14
CA ILE A 160 20.89 4.75 -12.66
C ILE A 160 21.85 3.64 -12.17
N PRO A 161 22.99 3.43 -12.82
CA PRO A 161 23.88 2.33 -12.47
C PRO A 161 24.36 2.39 -11.02
N ASN A 162 24.45 1.23 -10.37
CA ASN A 162 24.97 1.08 -9.01
C ASN A 162 24.20 1.87 -7.94
N SER A 163 22.93 2.25 -8.24
CA SER A 163 22.12 3.07 -7.34
C SER A 163 21.28 2.24 -6.38
N ILE A 164 21.14 2.76 -5.16
CA ILE A 164 20.23 2.27 -4.14
C ILE A 164 19.36 3.43 -3.67
N LEU A 165 18.07 3.37 -3.97
CA LEU A 165 17.12 4.33 -3.46
C LEU A 165 16.63 3.89 -2.08
N ILE A 166 16.63 4.80 -1.11
CA ILE A 166 16.14 4.58 0.25
C ILE A 166 14.92 5.46 0.52
N HIS A 167 13.83 4.87 1.02
CA HIS A 167 12.65 5.57 1.50
C HIS A 167 12.34 5.13 2.93
N PRO A 168 12.77 5.87 3.96
CA PRO A 168 12.66 5.48 5.36
C PRO A 168 11.26 5.65 5.93
N GLY A 169 10.40 6.40 5.23
CA GLY A 169 9.15 6.92 5.74
C GLY A 169 8.05 5.90 5.96
N VAL A 170 7.19 6.22 6.91
CA VAL A 170 5.92 5.53 7.16
C VAL A 170 4.79 6.56 7.27
N SER A 171 3.55 6.14 7.04
CA SER A 171 2.41 7.07 7.02
C SER A 171 2.26 7.84 8.34
N LEU A 172 1.90 9.12 8.23
CA LEU A 172 1.60 9.98 9.39
C LEU A 172 0.54 9.35 10.32
N MET A 173 -0.48 8.71 9.75
CA MET A 173 -1.50 8.01 10.55
C MET A 173 -0.91 6.87 11.40
N SER A 174 0.09 6.13 10.89
CA SER A 174 0.78 5.12 11.69
C SER A 174 1.54 5.76 12.85
N LYS A 175 2.26 6.85 12.59
CA LYS A 175 2.98 7.63 13.61
C LYS A 175 2.01 8.14 14.70
N GLN A 176 0.90 8.79 14.30
CA GLN A 176 -0.13 9.30 15.21
C GLN A 176 -0.81 8.23 16.07
N LYS A 177 -0.91 7.01 15.55
CA LYS A 177 -1.44 5.86 16.29
C LYS A 177 -0.40 5.13 17.15
N GLY A 178 0.84 5.64 17.22
CA GLY A 178 1.94 5.01 17.95
C GLY A 178 2.41 3.68 17.33
N CYS A 179 2.15 3.46 16.03
CA CYS A 179 2.58 2.26 15.34
C CYS A 179 4.02 2.43 14.83
N ILE A 180 4.98 1.76 15.47
CA ILE A 180 6.38 1.79 15.06
C ILE A 180 6.59 0.72 13.98
N LYS A 181 6.74 1.15 12.73
CA LYS A 181 6.86 0.30 11.55
C LYS A 181 8.22 0.42 10.85
N SER A 182 9.08 1.34 11.28
CA SER A 182 10.39 1.61 10.70
C SER A 182 11.47 1.54 11.77
N ILE A 183 12.68 1.27 11.35
CA ILE A 183 13.89 1.46 12.15
C ILE A 183 14.10 2.96 12.43
N THR A 184 14.94 3.29 13.40
CA THR A 184 15.22 4.68 13.78
C THR A 184 16.00 5.44 12.70
N SER A 185 15.93 6.76 12.71
CA SER A 185 16.68 7.61 11.79
C SER A 185 18.21 7.42 11.91
N LYS A 186 18.68 7.11 13.11
CA LYS A 186 20.10 6.77 13.37
C LYS A 186 20.50 5.46 12.68
N GLU A 187 19.64 4.48 12.71
CA GLU A 187 19.87 3.19 12.05
C GLU A 187 19.79 3.31 10.54
N TRP A 188 18.88 4.13 10.00
CA TRP A 188 18.88 4.49 8.59
C TRP A 188 20.18 5.16 8.16
N ALA A 189 20.70 6.11 8.96
CA ALA A 189 21.96 6.76 8.69
C ALA A 189 23.15 5.77 8.70
N ASP A 190 23.20 4.84 9.66
CA ASP A 190 24.23 3.78 9.70
C ASP A 190 24.17 2.88 8.47
N LEU A 191 22.98 2.51 8.01
CA LEU A 191 22.81 1.72 6.78
C LEU A 191 23.31 2.51 5.55
N ILE A 192 22.92 3.78 5.42
CA ILE A 192 23.36 4.67 4.32
C ILE A 192 24.87 4.75 4.27
N ASP A 193 25.52 5.04 5.41
CA ASP A 193 26.97 5.16 5.52
C ASP A 193 27.68 3.85 5.10
N ARG A 194 27.13 2.70 5.46
CA ARG A 194 27.67 1.40 5.06
C ARG A 194 27.53 1.15 3.56
N LEU A 195 26.36 1.44 2.98
CA LEU A 195 26.14 1.28 1.53
C LEU A 195 27.09 2.17 0.71
N ILE A 196 27.32 3.41 1.17
CA ILE A 196 28.32 4.30 0.58
C ILE A 196 29.73 3.70 0.73
N GLY A 197 30.05 3.12 1.89
CA GLY A 197 31.31 2.40 2.12
C GLY A 197 31.54 1.21 1.18
N TYR A 198 30.46 0.58 0.68
CA TYR A 198 30.51 -0.41 -0.41
C TYR A 198 30.58 0.21 -1.81
N GLY A 199 30.75 1.52 -1.94
CA GLY A 199 30.83 2.22 -3.22
C GLY A 199 29.49 2.36 -3.95
N LYS A 200 28.36 2.26 -3.25
CA LYS A 200 27.02 2.41 -3.86
C LYS A 200 26.64 3.89 -3.98
N HIS A 201 25.94 4.22 -5.07
CA HIS A 201 25.29 5.52 -5.23
C HIS A 201 23.95 5.50 -4.47
N VAL A 202 23.94 6.10 -3.28
CA VAL A 202 22.76 6.12 -2.43
C VAL A 202 21.93 7.38 -2.69
N ILE A 203 20.63 7.19 -2.92
CA ILE A 203 19.63 8.25 -3.11
C ILE A 203 18.65 8.15 -1.94
N LEU A 204 18.47 9.23 -1.17
CA LEU A 204 17.56 9.30 -0.04
C LEU A 204 16.31 10.10 -0.45
N ALA A 205 15.14 9.46 -0.45
CA ALA A 205 13.85 10.09 -0.76
C ALA A 205 12.87 10.00 0.40
N GLY A 206 11.91 10.90 0.41
CA GLY A 206 10.82 10.91 1.39
C GLY A 206 9.72 11.88 0.96
N GLY A 207 8.51 11.65 1.47
CA GLY A 207 7.38 12.56 1.31
C GLY A 207 7.36 13.66 2.38
N PRO A 208 6.36 14.57 2.35
CA PRO A 208 6.23 15.65 3.34
C PRO A 208 6.16 15.15 4.79
N ASP A 209 5.58 13.97 5.01
CA ASP A 209 5.46 13.35 6.34
C ASP A 209 6.79 12.84 6.91
N ASP A 210 7.86 12.83 6.09
CA ASP A 210 9.15 12.24 6.42
C ASP A 210 10.22 13.30 6.71
N GLU A 211 9.87 14.59 6.71
CA GLU A 211 10.80 15.71 6.89
C GLU A 211 11.68 15.56 8.12
N GLU A 212 11.08 15.26 9.27
CA GLU A 212 11.80 15.08 10.53
C GLU A 212 12.79 13.91 10.44
N CYS A 213 12.36 12.76 9.93
CA CYS A 213 13.20 11.58 9.74
C CYS A 213 14.38 11.88 8.82
N ILE A 214 14.14 12.58 7.70
CA ILE A 214 15.20 12.96 6.76
C ILE A 214 16.22 13.89 7.42
N LYS A 215 15.77 14.94 8.14
CA LYS A 215 16.65 15.86 8.87
C LYS A 215 17.51 15.14 9.93
N GLU A 216 16.91 14.20 10.65
CA GLU A 216 17.64 13.38 11.63
C GLU A 216 18.68 12.47 10.95
N ILE A 217 18.33 11.83 9.82
CA ILE A 217 19.29 11.05 9.02
C ILE A 217 20.46 11.94 8.59
N GLU A 218 20.19 13.16 8.14
CA GLU A 218 21.24 14.13 7.79
C GLU A 218 22.16 14.47 8.97
N GLN A 219 21.63 14.53 10.19
CA GLN A 219 22.43 14.78 11.39
C GLN A 219 23.29 13.58 11.77
N TYR A 220 22.75 12.36 11.70
CA TYR A 220 23.43 11.14 12.14
C TYR A 220 24.41 10.57 11.11
N SER A 221 24.19 10.76 9.80
CA SER A 221 25.08 10.26 8.76
C SER A 221 26.46 10.92 8.84
N LYS A 222 27.48 10.09 8.81
CA LYS A 222 28.90 10.51 8.92
C LYS A 222 29.49 10.90 7.56
N THR A 223 29.11 10.20 6.50
CA THR A 223 29.75 10.32 5.19
C THR A 223 29.20 11.47 4.36
N LYS A 224 27.91 11.85 4.55
CA LYS A 224 27.20 12.84 3.70
C LYS A 224 27.28 12.55 2.19
N GLY A 225 27.70 11.35 1.80
CA GLY A 225 27.96 10.96 0.40
C GLY A 225 26.73 10.46 -0.35
N TYR A 226 25.51 10.68 0.13
CA TYR A 226 24.27 10.33 -0.54
C TYR A 226 23.65 11.53 -1.25
N GLU A 227 22.85 11.26 -2.27
CA GLU A 227 22.06 12.28 -2.94
C GLU A 227 20.74 12.47 -2.19
N ASN A 228 20.49 13.68 -1.64
CA ASN A 228 19.21 13.99 -1.00
C ASN A 228 18.18 14.38 -2.05
N TYR A 229 17.10 13.57 -2.16
CA TYR A 229 15.99 13.77 -3.06
C TYR A 229 14.71 14.24 -2.34
N TYR A 230 14.76 14.49 -1.03
CA TYR A 230 13.64 15.03 -0.28
C TYR A 230 13.13 16.35 -0.91
N GLY A 231 11.81 16.44 -1.11
CA GLY A 231 11.17 17.60 -1.72
C GLY A 231 11.34 17.76 -3.23
N LYS A 232 12.10 16.87 -3.92
CA LYS A 232 12.27 16.90 -5.37
C LYS A 232 11.14 16.14 -6.11
N THR A 233 10.53 15.13 -5.51
CA THR A 233 9.33 14.47 -6.04
C THR A 233 8.09 15.28 -5.67
N LYS A 234 7.32 15.72 -6.67
CA LYS A 234 6.14 16.60 -6.48
C LYS A 234 4.84 15.81 -6.32
N ASN A 235 4.82 14.57 -6.78
CA ASN A 235 3.65 13.71 -6.83
C ASN A 235 4.06 12.23 -6.82
N LEU A 236 3.07 11.31 -6.80
CA LEU A 236 3.35 9.88 -6.79
C LEU A 236 3.92 9.35 -8.11
N THR A 237 3.60 9.99 -9.24
CA THR A 237 4.19 9.63 -10.54
C THR A 237 5.69 9.88 -10.53
N ASP A 238 6.13 11.02 -9.99
CA ASP A 238 7.56 11.33 -9.85
C ASP A 238 8.26 10.33 -8.92
N LEU A 239 7.61 9.95 -7.81
CA LEU A 239 8.14 8.93 -6.90
C LEU A 239 8.24 7.55 -7.58
N ALA A 240 7.22 7.15 -8.34
CA ALA A 240 7.24 5.87 -9.08
C ALA A 240 8.37 5.85 -10.12
N LYS A 241 8.57 6.94 -10.84
CA LYS A 241 9.69 7.12 -11.78
C LYS A 241 11.04 7.03 -11.07
N LEU A 242 11.20 7.73 -9.95
CA LEU A 242 12.42 7.66 -9.14
C LEU A 242 12.68 6.24 -8.62
N ILE A 243 11.64 5.53 -8.13
CA ILE A 243 11.75 4.13 -7.72
C ILE A 243 12.19 3.27 -8.91
N SER A 244 11.58 3.46 -10.09
CA SER A 244 11.91 2.70 -11.29
C SER A 244 13.33 2.95 -11.80
N SER A 245 13.89 4.13 -11.56
CA SER A 245 15.27 4.47 -11.98
C SER A 245 16.35 3.83 -11.12
N ALA A 246 16.04 3.42 -9.89
CA ALA A 246 17.02 2.78 -9.01
C ALA A 246 17.25 1.31 -9.40
N GLU A 247 18.50 0.82 -9.28
CA GLU A 247 18.76 -0.62 -9.41
C GLU A 247 18.13 -1.41 -8.27
N LYS A 248 18.22 -0.86 -7.06
CA LYS A 248 17.67 -1.47 -5.84
C LYS A 248 16.91 -0.43 -5.03
N PHE A 249 15.87 -0.88 -4.36
CA PHE A 249 15.07 -0.05 -3.48
C PHE A 249 15.06 -0.62 -2.06
N VAL A 250 15.21 0.24 -1.06
CA VAL A 250 15.18 -0.15 0.36
C VAL A 250 14.14 0.72 1.07
N CYS A 251 13.18 0.09 1.74
CA CYS A 251 12.11 0.84 2.38
C CYS A 251 11.56 0.14 3.64
N SER A 252 10.71 0.86 4.37
CA SER A 252 9.81 0.31 5.38
C SER A 252 8.51 -0.19 4.74
N ASP A 253 7.68 -0.91 5.51
CA ASP A 253 6.32 -1.28 5.13
C ASP A 253 5.42 -0.04 5.01
N SER A 254 5.33 0.49 3.78
CA SER A 254 4.59 1.71 3.43
C SER A 254 4.19 1.72 1.94
N ALA A 255 3.40 2.70 1.50
CA ALA A 255 2.91 2.75 0.12
C ALA A 255 4.01 2.67 -0.98
N PRO A 256 5.20 3.29 -0.84
CA PRO A 256 6.29 3.12 -1.79
C PRO A 256 6.73 1.68 -2.05
N LEU A 257 6.60 0.78 -1.06
CA LEU A 257 6.82 -0.65 -1.26
C LEU A 257 5.92 -1.21 -2.38
N HIS A 258 4.62 -0.90 -2.33
CA HIS A 258 3.65 -1.42 -3.31
C HIS A 258 3.83 -0.79 -4.69
N ILE A 259 4.34 0.46 -4.76
CA ILE A 259 4.79 1.07 -6.02
C ILE A 259 5.98 0.30 -6.58
N ALA A 260 6.97 -0.03 -5.76
CA ALA A 260 8.14 -0.80 -6.19
C ALA A 260 7.77 -2.20 -6.69
N VAL A 261 6.79 -2.86 -6.05
CA VAL A 261 6.21 -4.13 -6.52
C VAL A 261 5.61 -3.94 -7.91
N ALA A 262 4.78 -2.91 -8.11
CA ALA A 262 4.14 -2.62 -9.38
C ALA A 262 5.13 -2.27 -10.50
N MET A 263 6.27 -1.66 -10.16
CA MET A 263 7.35 -1.30 -11.10
C MET A 263 8.37 -2.45 -11.30
N GLY A 264 8.23 -3.58 -10.59
CA GLY A 264 9.14 -4.73 -10.70
C GLY A 264 10.57 -4.48 -10.19
N VAL A 265 10.76 -3.46 -9.34
CA VAL A 265 12.07 -3.07 -8.83
C VAL A 265 12.54 -4.03 -7.74
N LYS A 266 13.83 -4.40 -7.78
CA LYS A 266 14.44 -5.23 -6.72
C LYS A 266 14.42 -4.48 -5.40
N THR A 267 13.68 -5.01 -4.42
CA THR A 267 13.31 -4.28 -3.21
C THR A 267 13.65 -5.06 -1.95
N TYR A 268 14.24 -4.41 -0.98
CA TYR A 268 14.53 -4.89 0.37
C TYR A 268 13.68 -4.13 1.38
N VAL A 269 12.95 -4.85 2.22
CA VAL A 269 11.92 -4.25 3.07
C VAL A 269 12.16 -4.56 4.54
N PHE A 270 12.14 -3.52 5.37
CA PHE A 270 12.11 -3.65 6.82
C PHE A 270 10.67 -3.87 7.27
N PHE A 271 10.42 -5.03 7.88
CA PHE A 271 9.12 -5.36 8.47
C PHE A 271 9.21 -5.39 9.99
N GLY A 272 8.49 -4.47 10.62
CA GLY A 272 8.29 -4.49 12.07
C GLY A 272 7.09 -5.36 12.47
N PRO A 273 6.01 -4.75 13.00
CA PRO A 273 4.87 -5.45 13.60
C PRO A 273 3.87 -6.05 12.60
N THR A 274 4.10 -5.87 11.30
CA THR A 274 3.20 -6.30 10.23
C THR A 274 3.60 -7.68 9.68
N ASP A 275 2.66 -8.34 9.01
CA ASP A 275 2.86 -9.64 8.39
C ASP A 275 3.38 -9.47 6.95
N ASP A 276 4.65 -9.77 6.74
CA ASP A 276 5.28 -9.71 5.42
C ASP A 276 4.58 -10.64 4.41
N LYS A 277 4.13 -11.83 4.82
CA LYS A 277 3.43 -12.77 3.93
C LYS A 277 2.13 -12.22 3.35
N LYS A 278 1.50 -11.26 4.04
CA LYS A 278 0.27 -10.59 3.59
C LYS A 278 0.54 -9.35 2.76
N LEU A 279 1.69 -8.73 2.93
CA LEU A 279 1.96 -7.41 2.36
C LEU A 279 2.86 -7.43 1.12
N ILE A 280 3.59 -8.53 0.91
CA ILE A 280 4.42 -8.69 -0.29
C ILE A 280 4.09 -9.97 -1.04
N PRO A 281 4.22 -9.96 -2.38
CA PRO A 281 4.06 -11.14 -3.18
C PRO A 281 5.28 -12.06 -3.05
N LEU A 282 5.08 -13.36 -3.30
CA LEU A 282 6.17 -14.34 -3.39
C LEU A 282 6.87 -14.20 -4.75
N THR A 283 7.74 -13.22 -4.87
CA THR A 283 8.55 -12.98 -6.07
C THR A 283 10.03 -12.84 -5.70
N PRO A 284 10.97 -13.18 -6.59
CA PRO A 284 12.40 -13.06 -6.30
C PRO A 284 12.87 -11.61 -6.13
N ASN A 285 12.10 -10.65 -6.65
CA ASN A 285 12.46 -9.23 -6.61
C ASN A 285 12.14 -8.55 -5.26
N ILE A 286 11.28 -9.14 -4.43
CA ILE A 286 10.87 -8.51 -3.16
C ILE A 286 11.38 -9.36 -1.99
N LYS A 287 12.30 -8.80 -1.21
CA LYS A 287 12.98 -9.50 -0.14
C LYS A 287 12.70 -8.85 1.22
N PRO A 288 11.97 -9.52 2.11
CA PRO A 288 11.85 -9.07 3.48
C PRO A 288 13.19 -9.27 4.19
N LEU A 289 13.65 -8.23 4.86
CA LEU A 289 14.84 -8.28 5.71
C LEU A 289 14.50 -8.97 7.02
N LYS A 290 15.38 -9.85 7.48
CA LYS A 290 15.17 -10.60 8.73
C LYS A 290 15.77 -9.84 9.92
N ALA A 291 14.98 -9.61 10.96
CA ALA A 291 15.48 -9.13 12.24
C ALA A 291 16.40 -10.20 12.88
N LYS A 292 17.26 -9.80 13.82
CA LYS A 292 18.13 -10.72 14.58
C LYS A 292 17.32 -11.68 15.42
N ASP A 293 16.24 -11.18 16.01
CA ASP A 293 15.44 -11.90 16.98
C ASP A 293 14.04 -12.19 16.42
N ASP A 294 13.54 -13.39 16.66
CA ASP A 294 12.15 -13.73 16.38
C ASP A 294 11.26 -13.13 17.46
N CYS A 295 10.30 -12.29 17.02
CA CYS A 295 9.31 -11.73 17.92
C CYS A 295 8.09 -12.66 18.01
N PRO A 296 7.80 -13.25 19.19
CA PRO A 296 6.67 -14.18 19.32
C PRO A 296 5.31 -13.54 19.16
N LEU A 297 5.23 -12.20 19.20
CA LEU A 297 4.00 -11.43 19.04
C LEU A 297 3.75 -10.97 17.59
N LYS A 298 4.71 -11.23 16.67
CA LYS A 298 4.56 -10.83 15.26
C LYS A 298 3.66 -11.81 14.50
N PRO A 299 2.69 -11.33 13.70
CA PRO A 299 2.27 -9.95 13.50
C PRO A 299 1.38 -9.43 14.65
N CYS A 300 1.62 -8.23 15.15
CA CYS A 300 0.87 -7.66 16.28
C CYS A 300 0.07 -6.39 15.95
N LEU A 301 0.35 -5.74 14.83
CA LEU A 301 -0.27 -4.45 14.51
C LEU A 301 -1.79 -4.51 14.39
N TRP A 302 -2.33 -5.56 13.81
CA TRP A 302 -3.78 -5.71 13.59
C TRP A 302 -4.48 -6.53 14.67
N GLU A 303 -3.75 -7.35 15.43
CA GLU A 303 -4.33 -8.27 16.41
C GLU A 303 -4.20 -7.76 17.85
N HIS A 304 -3.07 -7.18 18.21
CA HIS A 304 -2.77 -6.79 19.58
C HIS A 304 -2.46 -5.32 19.79
N ARG A 305 -2.49 -4.49 18.75
CA ARG A 305 -2.15 -3.05 18.77
C ARG A 305 -0.84 -2.76 19.51
N GLN A 306 0.22 -2.60 18.77
CA GLN A 306 1.61 -2.42 19.21
C GLN A 306 1.87 -1.24 20.20
N GLN A 307 0.88 -0.45 20.56
CA GLN A 307 1.03 0.81 21.33
C GLN A 307 1.79 0.69 22.67
N SER A 308 1.96 -0.52 23.19
CA SER A 308 2.65 -0.78 24.46
C SER A 308 3.96 -1.56 24.31
N CYS A 309 4.38 -1.90 23.09
CA CYS A 309 5.61 -2.67 22.88
C CYS A 309 6.84 -1.78 23.17
N ARG A 310 7.68 -2.22 24.10
CA ARG A 310 8.94 -1.53 24.45
C ARG A 310 10.18 -2.23 23.89
N GLU A 311 10.10 -3.53 23.61
CA GLU A 311 11.26 -4.34 23.23
C GLU A 311 11.61 -4.16 21.75
N LEU A 312 10.63 -3.97 20.86
CA LEU A 312 10.79 -3.79 19.42
C LEU A 312 11.75 -4.81 18.76
N SER A 313 11.79 -6.04 19.29
CA SER A 313 12.69 -7.09 18.79
C SER A 313 12.52 -7.36 17.29
N CYS A 314 11.29 -7.17 16.76
CA CYS A 314 11.02 -7.26 15.32
C CYS A 314 11.70 -6.16 14.47
N LEU A 315 12.28 -5.14 15.09
CA LEU A 315 13.04 -4.06 14.44
C LEU A 315 14.53 -4.07 14.83
N ASN A 316 15.00 -5.10 15.54
CA ASN A 316 16.42 -5.29 15.86
C ASN A 316 17.13 -5.96 14.67
N TYR A 317 17.93 -5.21 13.92
CA TYR A 317 18.60 -5.67 12.72
C TYR A 317 20.13 -5.63 12.84
N ASN A 318 20.81 -6.51 12.08
CA ASN A 318 22.27 -6.43 11.89
C ASN A 318 22.58 -5.64 10.60
N PHE A 319 22.87 -4.35 10.73
CA PHE A 319 23.07 -3.46 9.57
C PHE A 319 24.32 -3.81 8.75
N SER A 320 25.31 -4.47 9.33
CA SER A 320 26.49 -4.96 8.56
C SER A 320 26.08 -6.07 7.60
N ASP A 321 25.32 -7.05 8.08
CA ASP A 321 24.84 -8.16 7.26
C ASP A 321 23.82 -7.67 6.21
N ILE A 322 22.93 -6.74 6.60
CA ILE A 322 21.95 -6.16 5.68
C ILE A 322 22.64 -5.41 4.55
N ALA A 323 23.62 -4.53 4.85
CA ALA A 323 24.37 -3.83 3.83
C ALA A 323 25.06 -4.78 2.87
N ARG A 324 25.68 -5.86 3.40
CA ARG A 324 26.31 -6.91 2.59
C ARG A 324 25.29 -7.59 1.68
N ILE A 325 24.14 -8.05 2.24
CA ILE A 325 23.07 -8.70 1.46
C ILE A 325 22.59 -7.79 0.34
N ILE A 326 22.33 -6.51 0.62
CA ILE A 326 21.88 -5.55 -0.39
C ILE A 326 22.95 -5.35 -1.49
N CYS A 327 24.23 -5.34 -1.15
CA CYS A 327 25.31 -5.05 -2.09
C CYS A 327 25.69 -6.24 -2.96
N GLU A 328 25.67 -7.48 -2.42
CA GLU A 328 26.13 -8.70 -3.09
C GLU A 328 25.04 -9.41 -3.90
N ASP A 329 23.78 -9.18 -3.59
CA ASP A 329 22.62 -9.76 -4.29
C ASP A 329 22.23 -8.93 -5.53
#